data_5ba8d587bb28c4bc1a8ff61a39552499
#
_entry.id   5ba8d587bb28c4bc1a8ff61a39552499
#
_cell.length_a   1.000
_cell.length_b   1.000
_cell.length_c   1.000
_cell.angle_alpha   90.00
_cell.angle_beta   90.00
_cell.angle_gamma   90.00
#
_symmetry.space_group_name_H-M   'P 1'
#
loop_
_entity.id
_entity.type
_entity.pdbx_description
1 polymer ?
#
loop_
_entity_poly.entity_id
_entity_poly.type
_entity_poly.pdbx_seq_one_letter_code
_entity_poly.pdbx_strand_id
1 'polypeptide(L)'
;MKNSKQMKKWLDDLNLSHPLVIAGPCSAETEQQVLKIAIDLKETDVTIFRAGIWKPRTRPGMFEGVGAIGLKWLQKVKEHTGLLTAVEVANSSHVKLAIEHGIDVLWIGARSTVSPFIVQEIADSLQGTDKIVLVKNPVNPDLSLWLGGIERLYSANIKKLGVIHRGFSTYEKSKYRNNPEWQIAIELQSKFPDLPLICDPSHIAGRRDLIFNLSQRALDLNYDGLMIETHCDPDNAWSDAAQQVTPSSLVDIMKDLKIREMTIDKEEYKNQLDGFRQKIDNSDQLLLEILGKRMDVAEKIGLLKKSNNVAVLQNKRWNEILGKMIIDGESHGLSEEFILKIFKAIHQESINHQQNILNS
;
A
#
# COMPACT_ATOMS: atom_id res chain seq x y z
N MET A 1 -8.59 17.40 -7.20
CA MET A 1 -8.95 17.82 -5.84
C MET A 1 -8.14 19.10 -5.51
N LYS A 2 -8.80 20.28 -5.52
CA LYS A 2 -8.11 21.59 -5.39
C LYS A 2 -7.79 22.03 -3.95
N ASN A 3 -8.11 21.22 -2.91
CA ASN A 3 -7.90 21.59 -1.51
C ASN A 3 -7.40 20.39 -0.67
N SER A 4 -6.26 19.82 -1.07
CA SER A 4 -5.67 18.65 -0.41
C SER A 4 -5.18 18.95 1.02
N LYS A 5 -4.71 20.16 1.30
CA LYS A 5 -4.23 20.57 2.64
C LYS A 5 -5.20 20.28 3.80
N GLN A 6 -6.48 20.14 3.52
CA GLN A 6 -7.49 19.87 4.54
C GLN A 6 -7.56 18.37 4.93
N MET A 7 -7.03 17.47 4.09
CA MET A 7 -7.09 16.01 4.32
C MET A 7 -6.15 15.55 5.42
N LYS A 8 -4.95 16.14 5.54
CA LYS A 8 -3.95 15.79 6.57
C LYS A 8 -4.28 16.37 7.94
N LYS A 9 -5.12 17.41 7.99
CA LYS A 9 -5.42 18.14 9.22
C LYS A 9 -5.87 17.24 10.39
N TRP A 10 -6.68 16.23 10.14
CA TRP A 10 -7.13 15.31 11.20
C TRP A 10 -5.99 14.54 11.85
N LEU A 11 -4.93 14.24 11.07
CA LEU A 11 -3.74 13.57 11.59
C LEU A 11 -2.90 14.57 12.41
N ASP A 12 -2.75 15.79 11.91
CA ASP A 12 -2.02 16.86 12.61
C ASP A 12 -2.73 17.21 13.93
N ASP A 13 -4.06 17.20 13.96
CA ASP A 13 -4.87 17.47 15.18
C ASP A 13 -4.67 16.41 16.28
N LEU A 14 -4.12 15.23 15.97
CA LEU A 14 -3.76 14.21 16.97
C LEU A 14 -2.48 14.56 17.74
N ASN A 15 -1.69 15.53 17.26
CA ASN A 15 -0.46 16.01 17.90
C ASN A 15 0.53 14.88 18.29
N LEU A 16 0.71 13.91 17.41
CA LEU A 16 1.56 12.75 17.65
C LEU A 16 3.06 13.14 17.59
N SER A 17 3.83 12.61 18.51
CA SER A 17 5.31 12.71 18.51
C SER A 17 6.00 11.63 17.68
N HIS A 18 5.25 10.70 17.14
CA HIS A 18 5.67 9.53 16.38
C HIS A 18 4.71 9.27 15.22
N PRO A 19 5.03 8.40 14.26
CA PRO A 19 4.10 7.98 13.23
C PRO A 19 2.79 7.43 13.81
N LEU A 20 1.65 7.64 13.13
CA LEU A 20 0.38 7.08 13.56
C LEU A 20 0.47 5.56 13.68
N VAL A 21 0.09 5.00 14.83
CA VAL A 21 0.04 3.55 15.05
C VAL A 21 -1.41 3.10 15.25
N ILE A 22 -1.85 2.23 14.34
CA ILE A 22 -3.14 1.54 14.41
C ILE A 22 -2.84 0.08 14.72
N ALA A 23 -3.29 -0.43 15.87
CA ALA A 23 -3.03 -1.81 16.26
C ALA A 23 -4.25 -2.47 16.90
N GLY A 24 -4.26 -3.80 16.92
CA GLY A 24 -5.33 -4.62 17.46
C GLY A 24 -5.56 -5.87 16.59
N PRO A 25 -6.49 -6.76 16.96
CA PRO A 25 -6.60 -8.07 16.37
C PRO A 25 -7.09 -8.02 14.92
N CYS A 26 -6.67 -9.03 14.15
CA CYS A 26 -7.25 -9.28 12.83
C CYS A 26 -8.76 -9.42 12.93
N SER A 27 -9.23 -10.25 13.87
CA SER A 27 -10.65 -10.43 14.20
C SER A 27 -10.90 -10.20 15.68
N ALA A 28 -11.99 -9.51 16.01
CA ALA A 28 -12.60 -9.65 17.31
C ALA A 28 -13.18 -11.07 17.43
N GLU A 29 -12.80 -11.79 18.46
CA GLU A 29 -13.17 -13.20 18.67
C GLU A 29 -14.06 -13.35 19.90
N THR A 30 -13.65 -12.77 21.01
CA THR A 30 -14.39 -12.68 22.27
C THR A 30 -14.19 -11.30 22.89
N GLU A 31 -15.11 -10.89 23.76
CA GLU A 31 -14.99 -9.65 24.52
C GLU A 31 -13.70 -9.63 25.37
N GLN A 32 -13.39 -10.78 26.00
CA GLN A 32 -12.20 -10.92 26.82
C GLN A 32 -10.91 -10.74 26.03
N GLN A 33 -10.82 -11.35 24.84
CA GLN A 33 -9.68 -11.21 23.93
C GLN A 33 -9.49 -9.74 23.52
N VAL A 34 -10.57 -9.06 23.07
CA VAL A 34 -10.53 -7.66 22.63
C VAL A 34 -10.07 -6.74 23.74
N LEU A 35 -10.65 -6.86 24.94
CA LEU A 35 -10.29 -6.01 26.07
C LEU A 35 -8.86 -6.28 26.56
N LYS A 36 -8.43 -7.53 26.62
CA LYS A 36 -7.06 -7.88 27.00
C LYS A 36 -6.05 -7.20 26.09
N ILE A 37 -6.22 -7.32 24.76
CA ILE A 37 -5.31 -6.70 23.79
C ILE A 37 -5.32 -5.18 23.94
N ALA A 38 -6.51 -4.56 24.10
CA ALA A 38 -6.62 -3.12 24.23
C ALA A 38 -5.94 -2.59 25.50
N ILE A 39 -6.07 -3.28 26.61
CA ILE A 39 -5.39 -2.94 27.87
C ILE A 39 -3.86 -3.08 27.74
N ASP A 40 -3.39 -4.16 27.11
CA ASP A 40 -1.97 -4.39 26.86
C ASP A 40 -1.36 -3.32 25.91
N LEU A 41 -2.18 -2.67 25.07
CA LEU A 41 -1.76 -1.62 24.13
C LEU A 41 -1.93 -0.19 24.67
N LYS A 42 -2.67 0.00 25.77
CA LYS A 42 -3.04 1.34 26.30
C LYS A 42 -1.83 2.21 26.61
N GLU A 43 -0.79 1.64 27.20
CA GLU A 43 0.42 2.35 27.65
C GLU A 43 1.54 2.29 26.58
N THR A 44 1.16 2.15 25.30
CA THR A 44 2.09 2.10 24.17
C THR A 44 1.85 3.28 23.22
N ASP A 45 2.61 3.36 22.13
CA ASP A 45 2.43 4.39 21.09
C ASP A 45 1.19 4.18 20.21
N VAL A 46 0.32 3.23 20.53
CA VAL A 46 -0.91 2.97 19.78
C VAL A 46 -1.92 4.07 20.02
N THR A 47 -2.37 4.70 18.93
CA THR A 47 -3.37 5.77 18.97
C THR A 47 -4.77 5.25 18.65
N ILE A 48 -4.86 4.28 17.74
CA ILE A 48 -6.13 3.74 17.24
C ILE A 48 -6.15 2.23 17.45
N PHE A 49 -7.15 1.74 18.18
CA PHE A 49 -7.40 0.31 18.33
C PHE A 49 -8.29 -0.19 17.19
N ARG A 50 -7.80 -1.15 16.42
CA ARG A 50 -8.56 -1.78 15.34
C ARG A 50 -9.08 -3.16 15.75
N ALA A 51 -10.27 -3.53 15.28
CA ALA A 51 -10.73 -4.92 15.33
C ALA A 51 -11.62 -5.23 14.13
N GLY A 52 -11.38 -6.37 13.47
CA GLY A 52 -12.25 -6.85 12.40
C GLY A 52 -13.46 -7.58 12.99
N ILE A 53 -14.63 -6.97 12.89
CA ILE A 53 -15.90 -7.58 13.38
C ILE A 53 -16.75 -8.12 12.23
N TRP A 54 -16.56 -7.65 11.03
CA TRP A 54 -17.10 -8.15 9.77
C TRP A 54 -15.94 -8.54 8.85
N LYS A 55 -15.93 -9.75 8.34
CA LYS A 55 -14.81 -10.30 7.56
C LYS A 55 -15.31 -10.79 6.20
N PRO A 56 -15.05 -10.06 5.10
CA PRO A 56 -15.38 -10.52 3.76
C PRO A 56 -14.47 -11.71 3.40
N ARG A 57 -15.01 -12.93 3.42
CA ARG A 57 -14.26 -14.14 3.10
C ARG A 57 -14.48 -14.56 1.66
N THR A 58 -13.41 -15.06 1.03
CA THR A 58 -13.48 -15.55 -0.35
C THR A 58 -14.19 -16.91 -0.45
N ARG A 59 -14.10 -17.72 0.63
CA ARG A 59 -14.72 -19.04 0.70
C ARG A 59 -15.74 -19.08 1.82
N PRO A 60 -16.92 -19.68 1.61
CA PRO A 60 -17.89 -19.89 2.67
C PRO A 60 -17.35 -20.88 3.72
N GLY A 61 -17.90 -20.83 4.93
CA GLY A 61 -17.51 -21.71 6.03
C GLY A 61 -16.27 -21.29 6.83
N MET A 62 -15.65 -20.17 6.47
CA MET A 62 -14.61 -19.54 7.30
C MET A 62 -15.26 -18.58 8.31
N PHE A 63 -14.51 -18.24 9.38
CA PHE A 63 -14.99 -17.27 10.37
C PHE A 63 -15.22 -15.89 9.72
N GLU A 64 -16.47 -15.45 9.68
CA GLU A 64 -16.91 -14.22 9.03
C GLU A 64 -16.95 -13.00 9.98
N GLY A 65 -16.47 -13.18 11.21
CA GLY A 65 -16.51 -12.17 12.27
C GLY A 65 -17.70 -12.33 13.20
N VAL A 66 -17.66 -11.63 14.32
CA VAL A 66 -18.70 -11.68 15.37
C VAL A 66 -19.89 -10.77 15.04
N GLY A 67 -19.76 -9.91 14.04
CA GLY A 67 -20.81 -8.96 13.66
C GLY A 67 -21.00 -7.81 14.66
N ALA A 68 -22.21 -7.30 14.73
CA ALA A 68 -22.52 -6.08 15.48
C ALA A 68 -22.26 -6.17 17.00
N ILE A 69 -22.20 -7.37 17.58
CA ILE A 69 -21.86 -7.52 19.01
C ILE A 69 -20.45 -6.98 19.32
N GLY A 70 -19.53 -7.08 18.36
CA GLY A 70 -18.18 -6.55 18.50
C GLY A 70 -18.13 -5.04 18.68
N LEU A 71 -19.13 -4.29 18.20
CA LEU A 71 -19.22 -2.84 18.41
C LEU A 71 -19.37 -2.49 19.89
N LYS A 72 -20.13 -3.26 20.65
CA LYS A 72 -20.27 -3.10 22.10
C LYS A 72 -18.94 -3.35 22.83
N TRP A 73 -18.14 -4.29 22.34
CA TRP A 73 -16.83 -4.56 22.91
C TRP A 73 -15.87 -3.40 22.64
N LEU A 74 -15.95 -2.78 21.46
CA LEU A 74 -15.16 -1.60 21.12
C LEU A 74 -15.56 -0.36 21.90
N GLN A 75 -16.85 -0.20 22.25
CA GLN A 75 -17.27 0.85 23.21
C GLN A 75 -16.55 0.69 24.56
N LYS A 76 -16.53 -0.54 25.09
CA LYS A 76 -15.81 -0.84 26.32
C LYS A 76 -14.28 -0.61 26.19
N VAL A 77 -13.68 -0.93 25.03
CA VAL A 77 -12.27 -0.57 24.77
C VAL A 77 -12.06 0.91 24.95
N LYS A 78 -12.88 1.75 24.31
CA LYS A 78 -12.80 3.21 24.40
C LYS A 78 -12.95 3.71 25.84
N GLU A 79 -13.91 3.17 26.57
CA GLU A 79 -14.17 3.51 27.97
C GLU A 79 -13.00 3.16 28.90
N HIS A 80 -12.35 2.00 28.69
CA HIS A 80 -11.27 1.52 29.58
C HIS A 80 -9.88 2.06 29.22
N THR A 81 -9.67 2.41 27.95
CA THR A 81 -8.33 2.75 27.46
C THR A 81 -8.20 4.20 26.99
N GLY A 82 -9.28 4.82 26.54
CA GLY A 82 -9.25 6.10 25.84
C GLY A 82 -8.78 6.05 24.40
N LEU A 83 -8.38 4.87 23.88
CA LEU A 83 -7.95 4.71 22.50
C LEU A 83 -9.10 5.01 21.53
N LEU A 84 -8.81 5.63 20.40
CA LEU A 84 -9.75 5.72 19.31
C LEU A 84 -10.03 4.31 18.76
N THR A 85 -11.26 4.06 18.31
CA THR A 85 -11.65 2.72 17.82
C THR A 85 -11.89 2.70 16.33
N ALA A 86 -11.49 1.60 15.67
CA ALA A 86 -11.60 1.44 14.23
C ALA A 86 -12.22 0.09 13.84
N VAL A 87 -13.08 0.11 12.78
CA VAL A 87 -13.68 -1.09 12.18
C VAL A 87 -13.70 -1.04 10.66
N GLU A 88 -13.71 -2.23 10.01
CA GLU A 88 -14.01 -2.35 8.59
C GLU A 88 -15.51 -2.16 8.34
N VAL A 89 -15.86 -1.43 7.27
CA VAL A 89 -17.23 -1.32 6.79
C VAL A 89 -17.31 -1.75 5.32
N ALA A 90 -18.40 -2.43 4.96
CA ALA A 90 -18.59 -2.98 3.62
C ALA A 90 -19.95 -2.60 2.99
N ASN A 91 -20.81 -1.87 3.72
CA ASN A 91 -22.12 -1.41 3.26
C ASN A 91 -22.65 -0.30 4.18
N SER A 92 -23.78 0.29 3.81
CA SER A 92 -24.44 1.37 4.58
C SER A 92 -24.91 0.94 5.98
N SER A 93 -25.34 -0.31 6.14
CA SER A 93 -25.77 -0.83 7.45
C SER A 93 -24.61 -0.89 8.43
N HIS A 94 -23.42 -1.33 7.99
CA HIS A 94 -22.20 -1.32 8.81
C HIS A 94 -21.81 0.10 9.23
N VAL A 95 -21.91 1.07 8.31
CA VAL A 95 -21.64 2.49 8.60
C VAL A 95 -22.59 3.01 9.69
N LYS A 96 -23.89 2.79 9.54
CA LYS A 96 -24.91 3.25 10.51
C LYS A 96 -24.66 2.67 11.89
N LEU A 97 -24.46 1.35 11.98
CA LEU A 97 -24.18 0.67 13.24
C LEU A 97 -22.87 1.18 13.90
N ALA A 98 -21.82 1.39 13.11
CA ALA A 98 -20.56 1.92 13.62
C ALA A 98 -20.71 3.35 14.18
N ILE A 99 -21.50 4.21 13.51
CA ILE A 99 -21.81 5.57 13.98
C ILE A 99 -22.61 5.53 15.28
N GLU A 100 -23.66 4.71 15.34
CA GLU A 100 -24.54 4.55 16.53
C GLU A 100 -23.75 4.07 17.76
N HIS A 101 -22.69 3.28 17.57
CA HIS A 101 -21.82 2.80 18.64
C HIS A 101 -20.61 3.68 18.90
N GLY A 102 -20.54 4.87 18.31
CA GLY A 102 -19.48 5.83 18.59
C GLY A 102 -18.09 5.46 18.08
N ILE A 103 -17.98 4.60 17.07
CA ILE A 103 -16.70 4.27 16.42
C ILE A 103 -16.11 5.53 15.79
N ASP A 104 -14.80 5.73 15.95
CA ASP A 104 -14.10 6.94 15.53
C ASP A 104 -13.59 6.86 14.08
N VAL A 105 -13.09 5.69 13.68
CA VAL A 105 -12.44 5.44 12.41
C VAL A 105 -13.13 4.29 11.68
N LEU A 106 -13.47 4.51 10.42
CA LEU A 106 -14.00 3.46 9.56
C LEU A 106 -13.03 3.21 8.41
N TRP A 107 -12.73 1.95 8.10
CA TRP A 107 -11.97 1.68 6.89
C TRP A 107 -12.75 0.84 5.88
N ILE A 108 -12.56 1.17 4.62
CA ILE A 108 -13.09 0.41 3.49
C ILE A 108 -12.05 -0.65 3.12
N GLY A 109 -12.45 -1.91 3.19
CA GLY A 109 -11.56 -3.04 2.91
C GLY A 109 -11.17 -3.16 1.43
N ALA A 110 -10.04 -3.81 1.15
CA ALA A 110 -9.50 -3.96 -0.20
C ALA A 110 -10.47 -4.62 -1.20
N ARG A 111 -11.32 -5.54 -0.71
CA ARG A 111 -12.37 -6.18 -1.54
C ARG A 111 -13.57 -5.28 -1.80
N SER A 112 -13.87 -4.37 -0.91
CA SER A 112 -14.94 -3.37 -1.07
C SER A 112 -14.48 -2.22 -1.95
N THR A 113 -13.22 -1.81 -1.88
CA THR A 113 -12.63 -0.73 -2.69
C THR A 113 -12.72 -1.01 -4.20
N VAL A 114 -12.72 -2.28 -4.61
CA VAL A 114 -12.85 -2.65 -6.03
C VAL A 114 -14.25 -2.40 -6.61
N SER A 115 -15.26 -2.13 -5.76
CA SER A 115 -16.64 -1.92 -6.19
C SER A 115 -17.05 -0.46 -6.07
N PRO A 116 -17.17 0.29 -7.18
CA PRO A 116 -17.63 1.68 -7.15
C PRO A 116 -19.01 1.86 -6.51
N PHE A 117 -19.91 0.88 -6.63
CA PHE A 117 -21.23 0.92 -6.02
C PHE A 117 -21.16 0.84 -4.49
N ILE A 118 -20.35 -0.08 -3.97
CA ILE A 118 -20.16 -0.23 -2.50
C ILE A 118 -19.52 1.03 -1.93
N VAL A 119 -18.48 1.55 -2.58
CA VAL A 119 -17.81 2.78 -2.11
C VAL A 119 -18.75 3.97 -2.15
N GLN A 120 -19.61 4.09 -3.18
CA GLN A 120 -20.60 5.16 -3.26
C GLN A 120 -21.66 5.04 -2.14
N GLU A 121 -22.19 3.85 -1.92
CA GLU A 121 -23.15 3.58 -0.84
C GLU A 121 -22.60 3.96 0.54
N ILE A 122 -21.33 3.60 0.80
CA ILE A 122 -20.61 3.96 2.03
C ILE A 122 -20.43 5.49 2.11
N ALA A 123 -19.99 6.12 1.01
CA ALA A 123 -19.78 7.56 0.95
C ALA A 123 -21.08 8.35 1.25
N ASP A 124 -22.19 7.93 0.65
CA ASP A 124 -23.50 8.55 0.88
C ASP A 124 -23.95 8.42 2.35
N SER A 125 -23.67 7.26 2.96
CA SER A 125 -24.01 6.99 4.36
C SER A 125 -23.14 7.76 5.37
N LEU A 126 -21.99 8.27 4.94
CA LEU A 126 -21.04 9.03 5.74
C LEU A 126 -21.24 10.55 5.64
N GLN A 127 -22.10 11.03 4.72
CA GLN A 127 -22.33 12.46 4.54
C GLN A 127 -22.78 13.13 5.84
N GLY A 128 -22.17 14.29 6.15
CA GLY A 128 -22.51 15.04 7.36
C GLY A 128 -21.91 14.49 8.66
N THR A 129 -21.15 13.41 8.61
CA THR A 129 -20.42 12.88 9.77
C THR A 129 -19.02 13.47 9.88
N ASP A 130 -18.45 13.45 11.10
CA ASP A 130 -17.07 13.86 11.37
C ASP A 130 -16.13 12.67 11.58
N LYS A 131 -16.42 11.52 10.94
CA LYS A 131 -15.65 10.30 11.08
C LYS A 131 -14.37 10.35 10.24
N ILE A 132 -13.31 9.71 10.75
CA ILE A 132 -12.10 9.43 9.98
C ILE A 132 -12.38 8.22 9.08
N VAL A 133 -12.10 8.35 7.79
CA VAL A 133 -12.34 7.29 6.81
C VAL A 133 -11.04 6.93 6.10
N LEU A 134 -10.65 5.66 6.21
CA LEU A 134 -9.44 5.13 5.59
C LEU A 134 -9.82 4.18 4.45
N VAL A 135 -9.15 4.30 3.31
CA VAL A 135 -9.42 3.46 2.13
C VAL A 135 -8.23 2.54 1.88
N LYS A 136 -8.41 1.22 2.05
CA LYS A 136 -7.39 0.25 1.62
C LYS A 136 -7.26 0.26 0.10
N ASN A 137 -6.03 0.07 -0.39
CA ASN A 137 -5.84 -0.15 -1.83
C ASN A 137 -6.66 -1.36 -2.30
N PRO A 138 -7.12 -1.37 -3.56
CA PRO A 138 -7.83 -2.51 -4.14
C PRO A 138 -6.94 -3.76 -4.12
N VAL A 139 -7.58 -4.94 -4.22
CA VAL A 139 -6.86 -6.22 -4.25
C VAL A 139 -5.89 -6.28 -5.44
N ASN A 140 -6.34 -5.80 -6.61
CA ASN A 140 -5.54 -5.75 -7.83
C ASN A 140 -4.63 -4.51 -7.84
N PRO A 141 -3.45 -4.56 -8.50
CA PRO A 141 -2.54 -3.42 -8.64
C PRO A 141 -3.08 -2.40 -9.64
N ASP A 142 -4.08 -1.62 -9.24
CA ASP A 142 -4.78 -0.64 -10.05
C ASP A 142 -4.90 0.70 -9.29
N LEU A 143 -4.06 1.66 -9.69
CA LEU A 143 -4.07 3.00 -9.10
C LEU A 143 -5.37 3.76 -9.42
N SER A 144 -5.92 3.60 -10.63
CA SER A 144 -7.12 4.33 -11.05
C SER A 144 -8.33 3.91 -10.21
N LEU A 145 -8.42 2.62 -9.90
CA LEU A 145 -9.48 2.08 -9.05
C LEU A 145 -9.36 2.60 -7.61
N TRP A 146 -8.14 2.70 -7.08
CA TRP A 146 -7.90 3.29 -5.75
C TRP A 146 -8.27 4.77 -5.71
N LEU A 147 -7.81 5.53 -6.73
CA LEU A 147 -8.17 6.94 -6.89
C LEU A 147 -9.67 7.16 -6.97
N GLY A 148 -10.38 6.36 -7.76
CA GLY A 148 -11.83 6.45 -7.89
C GLY A 148 -12.56 6.25 -6.56
N GLY A 149 -12.10 5.35 -5.69
CA GLY A 149 -12.63 5.18 -4.34
C GLY A 149 -12.43 6.41 -3.45
N ILE A 150 -11.23 6.99 -3.49
CA ILE A 150 -10.89 8.21 -2.73
C ILE A 150 -11.71 9.41 -3.24
N GLU A 151 -11.84 9.57 -4.54
CA GLU A 151 -12.57 10.68 -5.16
C GLU A 151 -14.07 10.66 -4.84
N ARG A 152 -14.69 9.47 -4.73
CA ARG A 152 -16.09 9.34 -4.32
C ARG A 152 -16.31 9.84 -2.91
N LEU A 153 -15.46 9.46 -1.96
CA LEU A 153 -15.52 9.94 -0.58
C LEU A 153 -15.27 11.44 -0.48
N TYR A 154 -14.29 11.95 -1.22
CA TYR A 154 -14.01 13.36 -1.29
C TYR A 154 -15.21 14.16 -1.84
N SER A 155 -15.84 13.66 -2.91
CA SER A 155 -17.03 14.27 -3.53
C SER A 155 -18.24 14.24 -2.61
N ALA A 156 -18.33 13.26 -1.71
CA ALA A 156 -19.34 13.20 -0.64
C ALA A 156 -19.02 14.13 0.55
N ASN A 157 -18.00 15.00 0.42
CA ASN A 157 -17.55 15.95 1.43
C ASN A 157 -17.03 15.32 2.74
N ILE A 158 -16.45 14.12 2.65
CA ILE A 158 -15.75 13.50 3.77
C ILE A 158 -14.40 14.21 3.92
N LYS A 159 -14.20 14.90 5.04
CA LYS A 159 -13.03 15.78 5.26
C LYS A 159 -11.83 15.04 5.84
N LYS A 160 -12.06 14.04 6.69
CA LYS A 160 -11.03 13.28 7.39
C LYS A 160 -10.74 11.98 6.64
N LEU A 161 -9.97 12.09 5.54
CA LEU A 161 -9.60 10.96 4.69
C LEU A 161 -8.15 10.54 4.91
N GLY A 162 -7.89 9.25 4.69
CA GLY A 162 -6.56 8.66 4.58
C GLY A 162 -6.62 7.38 3.80
N VAL A 163 -5.48 6.80 3.50
CA VAL A 163 -5.38 5.54 2.74
C VAL A 163 -4.50 4.53 3.46
N ILE A 164 -4.79 3.26 3.23
CA ILE A 164 -4.02 2.14 3.78
C ILE A 164 -3.48 1.32 2.62
N HIS A 165 -2.15 1.26 2.54
CA HIS A 165 -1.44 0.39 1.62
C HIS A 165 -1.19 -0.97 2.28
N ARG A 166 -1.84 -2.01 1.77
CA ARG A 166 -1.81 -3.38 2.30
C ARG A 166 -1.20 -4.41 1.32
N GLY A 167 -0.58 -3.92 0.22
CA GLY A 167 -0.10 -4.73 -0.88
C GLY A 167 -1.20 -5.21 -1.82
N PHE A 168 -0.79 -5.82 -2.92
CA PHE A 168 -1.65 -6.24 -4.02
C PHE A 168 -1.54 -7.75 -4.27
N SER A 169 -2.62 -8.35 -4.70
CA SER A 169 -2.60 -9.74 -5.15
C SER A 169 -2.02 -9.81 -6.56
N THR A 170 -0.94 -10.56 -6.73
CA THR A 170 -0.32 -10.83 -8.03
C THR A 170 -0.36 -12.32 -8.31
N TYR A 171 -0.32 -12.70 -9.59
CA TYR A 171 -0.28 -14.11 -10.01
C TYR A 171 1.09 -14.73 -9.69
N GLU A 172 2.15 -13.94 -9.76
CA GLU A 172 3.50 -14.42 -9.50
C GLU A 172 3.71 -14.70 -8.00
N LYS A 173 4.40 -15.79 -7.70
CA LYS A 173 4.76 -16.13 -6.32
C LYS A 173 5.80 -15.15 -5.80
N SER A 174 5.56 -14.60 -4.62
CA SER A 174 6.44 -13.70 -3.90
C SER A 174 6.71 -14.23 -2.50
N LYS A 175 7.74 -13.72 -1.84
CA LYS A 175 7.95 -13.93 -0.41
C LYS A 175 6.87 -13.27 0.46
N TYR A 176 6.10 -12.36 -0.12
CA TYR A 176 5.01 -11.65 0.51
C TYR A 176 3.67 -12.33 0.20
N ARG A 177 2.72 -12.22 1.12
CA ARG A 177 1.33 -12.64 0.88
C ARG A 177 0.65 -11.75 -0.17
N ASN A 178 0.91 -10.45 -0.11
CA ASN A 178 0.46 -9.48 -1.09
C ASN A 178 1.65 -8.62 -1.49
N ASN A 179 1.95 -8.58 -2.78
CA ASN A 179 3.11 -7.86 -3.28
C ASN A 179 2.98 -6.36 -2.99
N PRO A 180 3.97 -5.68 -2.42
CA PRO A 180 3.81 -4.29 -2.01
C PRO A 180 3.60 -3.32 -3.18
N GLU A 181 4.18 -3.56 -4.38
CA GLU A 181 4.08 -2.65 -5.52
C GLU A 181 4.22 -1.18 -5.10
N TRP A 182 5.32 -0.87 -4.39
CA TRP A 182 5.55 0.44 -3.76
C TRP A 182 5.35 1.62 -4.71
N GLN A 183 5.64 1.41 -6.01
CA GLN A 183 5.50 2.45 -7.02
C GLN A 183 4.07 2.99 -7.11
N ILE A 184 3.05 2.14 -6.95
CA ILE A 184 1.63 2.56 -6.98
C ILE A 184 1.33 3.51 -5.82
N ALA A 185 1.84 3.20 -4.63
CA ALA A 185 1.66 4.07 -3.46
C ALA A 185 2.44 5.40 -3.57
N ILE A 186 3.66 5.35 -4.13
CA ILE A 186 4.47 6.54 -4.43
C ILE A 186 3.75 7.44 -5.44
N GLU A 187 3.17 6.87 -6.50
CA GLU A 187 2.40 7.63 -7.49
C GLU A 187 1.13 8.24 -6.89
N LEU A 188 0.45 7.53 -5.99
CA LEU A 188 -0.68 8.08 -5.24
C LEU A 188 -0.24 9.29 -4.41
N GLN A 189 0.84 9.15 -3.63
CA GLN A 189 1.37 10.21 -2.79
C GLN A 189 1.83 11.43 -3.61
N SER A 190 2.42 11.21 -4.78
CA SER A 190 2.81 12.28 -5.70
C SER A 190 1.60 13.08 -6.23
N LYS A 191 0.44 12.41 -6.43
CA LYS A 191 -0.81 13.07 -6.85
C LYS A 191 -1.52 13.76 -5.69
N PHE A 192 -1.43 13.23 -4.50
CA PHE A 192 -2.11 13.71 -3.28
C PHE A 192 -1.15 13.74 -2.08
N PRO A 193 -0.19 14.69 -2.07
CA PRO A 193 0.86 14.76 -1.04
C PRO A 193 0.31 15.00 0.38
N ASP A 194 -0.88 15.57 0.50
CA ASP A 194 -1.52 15.85 1.80
C ASP A 194 -2.52 14.76 2.24
N LEU A 195 -2.60 13.64 1.52
CA LEU A 195 -3.45 12.51 1.90
C LEU A 195 -2.65 11.55 2.80
N PRO A 196 -3.03 11.37 4.08
CA PRO A 196 -2.32 10.46 4.97
C PRO A 196 -2.24 9.04 4.40
N LEU A 197 -1.01 8.52 4.32
CA LEU A 197 -0.69 7.20 3.78
C LEU A 197 -0.18 6.30 4.89
N ILE A 198 -0.90 5.22 5.17
CA ILE A 198 -0.64 4.25 6.24
C ILE A 198 -0.23 2.92 5.60
N CYS A 199 0.84 2.31 6.09
CA CYS A 199 1.24 0.97 5.68
C CYS A 199 0.58 -0.09 6.57
N ASP A 200 0.08 -1.16 5.96
CA ASP A 200 -0.37 -2.37 6.64
C ASP A 200 0.62 -3.52 6.35
N PRO A 201 1.75 -3.56 7.10
CA PRO A 201 2.80 -4.55 6.87
C PRO A 201 2.34 -5.97 7.19
N SER A 202 1.36 -6.17 8.07
CA SER A 202 0.82 -7.48 8.41
C SER A 202 0.19 -8.16 7.19
N HIS A 203 -0.64 -7.44 6.43
CA HIS A 203 -1.26 -7.98 5.23
C HIS A 203 -0.30 -8.07 4.04
N ILE A 204 0.69 -7.18 3.93
CA ILE A 204 1.76 -7.30 2.93
C ILE A 204 2.56 -8.57 3.21
N ALA A 205 3.06 -8.73 4.41
CA ALA A 205 3.92 -9.84 4.81
C ALA A 205 3.21 -11.20 4.77
N GLY A 206 2.05 -11.30 5.44
CA GLY A 206 1.40 -12.57 5.73
C GLY A 206 2.14 -13.43 6.76
N ARG A 207 3.23 -12.93 7.35
CA ARG A 207 4.10 -13.60 8.34
C ARG A 207 4.83 -12.57 9.20
N ARG A 208 5.08 -12.91 10.47
CA ARG A 208 5.58 -11.99 11.50
C ARG A 208 6.98 -11.45 11.24
N ASP A 209 7.89 -12.30 10.78
CA ASP A 209 9.32 -11.98 10.61
C ASP A 209 9.63 -10.91 9.56
N LEU A 210 8.67 -10.56 8.70
CA LEU A 210 8.83 -9.51 7.71
C LEU A 210 8.23 -8.16 8.13
N ILE A 211 7.47 -8.11 9.23
CA ILE A 211 6.73 -6.90 9.64
C ILE A 211 7.69 -5.74 9.92
N PHE A 212 8.76 -5.96 10.68
CA PHE A 212 9.75 -4.93 10.99
C PHE A 212 10.34 -4.31 9.71
N ASN A 213 10.85 -5.14 8.81
CA ASN A 213 11.48 -4.66 7.58
C ASN A 213 10.52 -3.89 6.67
N LEU A 214 9.26 -4.32 6.59
CA LEU A 214 8.22 -3.63 5.80
C LEU A 214 7.82 -2.31 6.46
N SER A 215 7.71 -2.29 7.80
CA SER A 215 7.43 -1.07 8.57
C SER A 215 8.54 -0.04 8.38
N GLN A 216 9.81 -0.44 8.51
CA GLN A 216 10.94 0.45 8.30
C GLN A 216 10.95 1.00 6.87
N ARG A 217 10.75 0.13 5.87
CA ARG A 217 10.69 0.56 4.47
C ARG A 217 9.56 1.55 4.20
N ALA A 218 8.40 1.36 4.81
CA ALA A 218 7.30 2.31 4.68
C ALA A 218 7.67 3.68 5.25
N LEU A 219 8.25 3.73 6.46
CA LEU A 219 8.71 4.99 7.07
C LEU A 219 9.81 5.66 6.24
N ASP A 220 10.74 4.88 5.68
CA ASP A 220 11.77 5.39 4.76
C ASP A 220 11.19 5.96 3.45
N LEU A 221 9.95 5.59 3.09
CA LEU A 221 9.17 6.11 1.97
C LEU A 221 8.17 7.20 2.39
N ASN A 222 8.34 7.79 3.60
CA ASN A 222 7.51 8.87 4.15
C ASN A 222 6.03 8.52 4.35
N TYR A 223 5.73 7.28 4.75
CA TYR A 223 4.39 6.94 5.21
C TYR A 223 4.11 7.62 6.55
N ASP A 224 2.88 8.10 6.73
CA ASP A 224 2.43 8.80 7.93
C ASP A 224 2.13 7.87 9.11
N GLY A 225 2.02 6.55 8.87
CA GLY A 225 1.71 5.61 9.93
C GLY A 225 1.74 4.14 9.51
N LEU A 226 1.47 3.30 10.51
CA LEU A 226 1.47 1.84 10.40
C LEU A 226 0.16 1.27 10.94
N MET A 227 -0.37 0.23 10.29
CA MET A 227 -1.48 -0.59 10.78
C MET A 227 -0.99 -2.03 10.98
N ILE A 228 -0.81 -2.46 12.24
CA ILE A 228 -0.21 -3.75 12.57
C ILE A 228 -1.22 -4.63 13.32
N GLU A 229 -1.43 -5.85 12.83
CA GLU A 229 -2.30 -6.81 13.49
C GLU A 229 -1.64 -7.38 14.76
N THR A 230 -2.35 -7.25 15.89
CA THR A 230 -1.81 -7.57 17.22
C THR A 230 -2.81 -8.43 18.00
N HIS A 231 -2.36 -9.55 18.55
CA HIS A 231 -3.20 -10.49 19.29
C HIS A 231 -2.52 -10.95 20.58
N CYS A 232 -3.30 -11.19 21.64
CA CYS A 232 -2.74 -11.63 22.92
C CYS A 232 -2.17 -13.07 22.90
N ASP A 233 -2.64 -13.89 21.93
CA ASP A 233 -2.18 -15.25 21.68
C ASP A 233 -2.26 -15.51 20.16
N PRO A 234 -1.29 -14.99 19.37
CA PRO A 234 -1.37 -15.00 17.91
C PRO A 234 -1.47 -16.40 17.29
N ASP A 235 -0.87 -17.43 17.91
CA ASP A 235 -0.83 -18.77 17.35
C ASP A 235 -2.19 -19.47 17.39
N ASN A 236 -3.06 -19.07 18.33
CA ASN A 236 -4.42 -19.58 18.48
C ASN A 236 -5.49 -18.61 17.94
N ALA A 237 -5.12 -17.57 17.22
CA ALA A 237 -6.07 -16.64 16.63
C ALA A 237 -6.96 -17.31 15.57
N TRP A 238 -8.25 -16.95 15.57
CA TRP A 238 -9.25 -17.53 14.65
C TRP A 238 -9.08 -17.09 13.21
N SER A 239 -8.30 -16.06 12.98
CA SER A 239 -7.98 -15.58 11.63
C SER A 239 -6.57 -15.06 11.53
N ASP A 240 -5.93 -15.32 10.38
CA ASP A 240 -4.63 -14.76 9.97
C ASP A 240 -3.53 -14.85 11.07
N ALA A 241 -3.50 -15.97 11.82
CA ALA A 241 -2.61 -16.23 12.94
C ALA A 241 -1.12 -15.93 12.65
N ALA A 242 -0.63 -16.32 11.46
CA ALA A 242 0.78 -16.23 11.09
C ALA A 242 1.32 -14.80 10.98
N GLN A 243 0.45 -13.79 10.78
CA GLN A 243 0.85 -12.40 10.53
C GLN A 243 0.61 -11.46 11.73
N GLN A 244 -0.02 -11.95 12.81
CA GLN A 244 -0.28 -11.15 14.00
C GLN A 244 0.91 -11.23 14.97
N VAL A 245 1.25 -10.13 15.62
CA VAL A 245 2.28 -10.07 16.67
C VAL A 245 1.63 -9.93 18.06
N THR A 246 2.39 -10.18 19.13
CA THR A 246 1.93 -9.86 20.47
C THR A 246 2.05 -8.35 20.74
N PRO A 247 1.31 -7.78 21.75
CA PRO A 247 1.51 -6.41 22.17
C PRO A 247 2.96 -6.09 22.54
N SER A 248 3.66 -6.98 23.23
CA SER A 248 5.09 -6.82 23.56
C SER A 248 5.98 -6.78 22.32
N SER A 249 5.74 -7.69 21.36
CA SER A 249 6.50 -7.68 20.09
C SER A 249 6.22 -6.42 19.27
N LEU A 250 5.01 -5.84 19.33
CA LEU A 250 4.73 -4.55 18.70
C LEU A 250 5.58 -3.43 19.31
N VAL A 251 5.68 -3.38 20.65
CA VAL A 251 6.52 -2.40 21.35
C VAL A 251 7.97 -2.52 20.92
N ASP A 252 8.51 -3.75 20.85
CA ASP A 252 9.88 -3.98 20.39
C ASP A 252 10.09 -3.50 18.96
N ILE A 253 9.14 -3.82 18.05
CA ILE A 253 9.17 -3.34 16.66
C ILE A 253 9.21 -1.81 16.64
N MET A 254 8.29 -1.15 17.33
CA MET A 254 8.19 0.33 17.31
C MET A 254 9.46 0.99 17.86
N LYS A 255 10.05 0.44 18.92
CA LYS A 255 11.28 0.94 19.53
C LYS A 255 12.50 0.87 18.59
N ASP A 256 12.57 -0.19 17.78
CA ASP A 256 13.69 -0.43 16.87
C ASP A 256 13.57 0.33 15.54
N LEU A 257 12.39 0.85 15.21
CA LEU A 257 12.16 1.64 13.99
C LEU A 257 12.92 2.97 14.05
N LYS A 258 13.56 3.30 12.93
CA LYS A 258 14.29 4.57 12.76
C LYS A 258 13.39 5.55 12.00
N ILE A 259 12.98 6.62 12.67
CA ILE A 259 12.26 7.72 12.05
C ILE A 259 13.31 8.66 11.44
N ARG A 260 13.16 8.94 10.13
CA ARG A 260 14.08 9.83 9.38
C ARG A 260 13.37 11.12 9.02
N GLU A 261 14.09 12.21 9.05
CA GLU A 261 13.59 13.50 8.59
C GLU A 261 13.55 13.52 7.06
N MET A 262 12.51 14.12 6.50
CA MET A 262 12.36 14.28 5.04
C MET A 262 13.41 15.21 4.44
N THR A 263 13.88 16.17 5.22
CA THR A 263 14.88 17.18 4.78
C THR A 263 15.82 17.51 5.93
N ILE A 264 17.08 17.75 5.60
CA ILE A 264 18.07 18.25 6.54
C ILE A 264 18.47 19.66 6.09
N ASP A 265 18.39 20.62 7.00
CA ASP A 265 18.66 22.04 6.70
C ASP A 265 20.16 22.40 6.87
N LYS A 266 21.02 21.52 6.33
CA LYS A 266 22.48 21.72 6.28
C LYS A 266 22.90 21.99 4.84
N GLU A 267 23.49 23.16 4.58
CA GLU A 267 23.90 23.61 3.26
C GLU A 267 24.89 22.63 2.60
N GLU A 268 25.85 22.14 3.34
CA GLU A 268 26.82 21.14 2.87
C GLU A 268 26.15 19.86 2.38
N TYR A 269 25.15 19.36 3.12
CA TYR A 269 24.36 18.17 2.71
C TYR A 269 23.58 18.44 1.43
N LYS A 270 22.92 19.61 1.32
CA LYS A 270 22.17 19.99 0.11
C LYS A 270 23.09 20.03 -1.10
N ASN A 271 24.26 20.69 -0.98
CA ASN A 271 25.23 20.82 -2.07
C ASN A 271 25.78 19.46 -2.52
N GLN A 272 26.08 18.56 -1.58
CA GLN A 272 26.53 17.19 -1.91
C GLN A 272 25.43 16.39 -2.60
N LEU A 273 24.20 16.46 -2.09
CA LEU A 273 23.05 15.77 -2.66
C LEU A 273 22.76 16.25 -4.09
N ASP A 274 22.79 17.56 -4.32
CA ASP A 274 22.55 18.14 -5.65
C ASP A 274 23.66 17.76 -6.62
N GLY A 275 24.92 17.69 -6.16
CA GLY A 275 26.02 17.17 -6.95
C GLY A 275 25.84 15.70 -7.38
N PHE A 276 25.27 14.85 -6.52
CA PHE A 276 24.93 13.47 -6.89
C PHE A 276 23.72 13.40 -7.83
N ARG A 277 22.69 14.20 -7.59
CA ARG A 277 21.51 14.30 -8.46
C ARG A 277 21.91 14.68 -9.89
N GLN A 278 22.80 15.67 -10.04
CA GLN A 278 23.30 16.05 -11.35
C GLN A 278 24.05 14.93 -12.07
N LYS A 279 24.78 14.08 -11.34
CA LYS A 279 25.42 12.90 -11.95
C LYS A 279 24.38 11.87 -12.43
N ILE A 280 23.29 11.70 -11.69
CA ILE A 280 22.16 10.84 -12.10
C ILE A 280 21.51 11.42 -13.35
N ASP A 281 21.17 12.71 -13.35
CA ASP A 281 20.54 13.38 -14.50
C ASP A 281 21.37 13.22 -15.79
N ASN A 282 22.70 13.37 -15.68
CA ASN A 282 23.61 13.17 -16.81
C ASN A 282 23.60 11.70 -17.29
N SER A 283 23.52 10.75 -16.36
CA SER A 283 23.46 9.31 -16.69
C SER A 283 22.14 8.97 -17.37
N ASP A 284 21.03 9.53 -16.89
CA ASP A 284 19.70 9.35 -17.46
C ASP A 284 19.62 9.92 -18.89
N GLN A 285 20.21 11.10 -19.12
CA GLN A 285 20.32 11.67 -20.46
C GLN A 285 21.09 10.77 -21.42
N LEU A 286 22.22 10.22 -20.98
CA LEU A 286 23.02 9.29 -21.78
C LEU A 286 22.25 7.99 -22.07
N LEU A 287 21.49 7.48 -21.09
CA LEU A 287 20.63 6.31 -21.26
C LEU A 287 19.57 6.55 -22.34
N LEU A 288 18.91 7.70 -22.34
CA LEU A 288 17.93 8.08 -23.37
C LEU A 288 18.56 8.15 -24.76
N GLU A 289 19.76 8.72 -24.90
CA GLU A 289 20.49 8.78 -26.16
C GLU A 289 20.84 7.39 -26.71
N ILE A 290 21.27 6.47 -25.82
CA ILE A 290 21.60 5.10 -26.20
C ILE A 290 20.34 4.34 -26.62
N LEU A 291 19.22 4.52 -25.90
CA LEU A 291 17.94 3.92 -26.26
C LEU A 291 17.44 4.43 -27.61
N GLY A 292 17.54 5.75 -27.88
CA GLY A 292 17.20 6.32 -29.19
C GLY A 292 18.01 5.69 -30.31
N LYS A 293 19.33 5.65 -30.20
CA LYS A 293 20.22 4.99 -31.19
C LYS A 293 19.87 3.51 -31.40
N ARG A 294 19.44 2.83 -30.33
CA ARG A 294 18.99 1.44 -30.42
C ARG A 294 17.69 1.30 -31.21
N MET A 295 16.76 2.24 -31.06
CA MET A 295 15.51 2.24 -31.83
C MET A 295 15.76 2.54 -33.33
N ASP A 296 16.68 3.44 -33.68
CA ASP A 296 17.12 3.66 -35.07
C ASP A 296 17.61 2.36 -35.73
N VAL A 297 18.34 1.54 -34.98
CA VAL A 297 18.78 0.20 -35.46
C VAL A 297 17.61 -0.74 -35.59
N ALA A 298 16.63 -0.72 -34.64
CA ALA A 298 15.43 -1.55 -34.71
C ALA A 298 14.59 -1.23 -35.96
N GLU A 299 14.48 0.04 -36.35
CA GLU A 299 13.81 0.48 -37.58
C GLU A 299 14.50 -0.03 -38.84
N LYS A 300 15.84 0.03 -38.89
CA LYS A 300 16.63 -0.54 -40.00
C LYS A 300 16.40 -2.05 -40.13
N ILE A 301 16.30 -2.78 -39.00
CA ILE A 301 15.94 -4.19 -39.00
C ILE A 301 14.50 -4.38 -39.50
N GLY A 302 13.58 -3.50 -39.14
CA GLY A 302 12.20 -3.49 -39.65
C GLY A 302 12.14 -3.36 -41.17
N LEU A 303 12.89 -2.42 -41.75
CA LEU A 303 13.00 -2.23 -43.21
C LEU A 303 13.54 -3.50 -43.90
N LEU A 304 14.59 -4.10 -43.34
CA LEU A 304 15.19 -5.35 -43.88
C LEU A 304 14.18 -6.51 -43.82
N LYS A 305 13.42 -6.65 -42.75
CA LYS A 305 12.39 -7.67 -42.61
C LYS A 305 11.23 -7.45 -43.59
N LYS A 306 10.79 -6.18 -43.76
CA LYS A 306 9.76 -5.81 -44.75
C LYS A 306 10.16 -6.21 -46.14
N SER A 307 11.37 -5.86 -46.57
CA SER A 307 11.86 -6.19 -47.92
C SER A 307 12.04 -7.70 -48.18
N ASN A 308 12.17 -8.51 -47.12
CA ASN A 308 12.33 -9.96 -47.21
C ASN A 308 11.12 -10.77 -46.75
N ASN A 309 10.00 -10.13 -46.47
CA ASN A 309 8.75 -10.73 -45.96
C ASN A 309 8.96 -11.61 -44.69
N VAL A 310 9.77 -11.11 -43.74
CA VAL A 310 10.12 -11.81 -42.50
C VAL A 310 9.32 -11.24 -41.32
N ALA A 311 8.81 -12.11 -40.46
CA ALA A 311 8.07 -11.73 -39.26
C ALA A 311 8.92 -10.92 -38.27
N VAL A 312 8.28 -9.97 -37.55
CA VAL A 312 8.97 -9.12 -36.57
C VAL A 312 9.55 -9.93 -35.42
N LEU A 313 8.76 -10.83 -34.81
CA LEU A 313 9.16 -11.56 -33.61
C LEU A 313 10.00 -12.79 -33.96
N GLN A 314 11.15 -12.91 -33.31
CA GLN A 314 12.06 -14.05 -33.40
C GLN A 314 12.39 -14.55 -31.97
N ASN A 315 11.56 -15.45 -31.45
CA ASN A 315 11.62 -15.92 -30.04
C ASN A 315 12.99 -16.47 -29.61
N LYS A 316 13.68 -17.21 -30.51
CA LYS A 316 15.02 -17.76 -30.19
C LYS A 316 16.00 -16.64 -29.86
N ARG A 317 16.06 -15.62 -30.71
CA ARG A 317 16.97 -14.46 -30.53
C ARG A 317 16.67 -13.68 -29.26
N TRP A 318 15.37 -13.53 -28.91
CA TRP A 318 14.97 -12.87 -27.68
C TRP A 318 15.50 -13.57 -26.42
N ASN A 319 15.34 -14.90 -26.35
CA ASN A 319 15.82 -15.68 -25.21
C ASN A 319 17.35 -15.62 -25.05
N GLU A 320 18.11 -15.64 -26.17
CA GLU A 320 19.56 -15.47 -26.15
C GLU A 320 19.98 -14.11 -25.60
N ILE A 321 19.32 -13.01 -26.03
CA ILE A 321 19.60 -11.67 -25.56
C ILE A 321 19.32 -11.58 -24.06
N LEU A 322 18.16 -12.05 -23.63
CA LEU A 322 17.72 -11.93 -22.25
C LEU A 322 18.68 -12.67 -21.28
N GLY A 323 19.07 -13.91 -21.62
CA GLY A 323 20.02 -14.66 -20.80
C GLY A 323 21.37 -13.96 -20.67
N LYS A 324 21.88 -13.38 -21.77
CA LYS A 324 23.12 -12.60 -21.72
C LYS A 324 22.97 -11.34 -20.86
N MET A 325 21.88 -10.59 -21.01
CA MET A 325 21.68 -9.35 -20.27
C MET A 325 21.52 -9.57 -18.76
N ILE A 326 20.95 -10.71 -18.34
CA ILE A 326 20.89 -11.06 -16.91
C ILE A 326 22.30 -11.20 -16.34
N ILE A 327 23.17 -12.01 -17.00
CA ILE A 327 24.54 -12.23 -16.55
C ILE A 327 25.34 -10.93 -16.53
N ASP A 328 25.25 -10.13 -17.61
CA ASP A 328 25.96 -8.84 -17.70
C ASP A 328 25.44 -7.86 -16.65
N GLY A 329 24.12 -7.81 -16.41
CA GLY A 329 23.49 -6.94 -15.41
C GLY A 329 23.91 -7.26 -13.99
N GLU A 330 23.96 -8.55 -13.63
CA GLU A 330 24.42 -8.98 -12.30
C GLU A 330 25.88 -8.55 -12.06
N SER A 331 26.74 -8.61 -13.06
CA SER A 331 28.12 -8.12 -12.95
C SER A 331 28.23 -6.61 -12.66
N HIS A 332 27.18 -5.85 -12.95
CA HIS A 332 27.05 -4.43 -12.64
C HIS A 332 26.25 -4.15 -11.36
N GLY A 333 25.94 -5.17 -10.57
CA GLY A 333 25.18 -5.05 -9.32
C GLY A 333 23.67 -4.83 -9.51
N LEU A 334 23.12 -5.14 -10.69
CA LEU A 334 21.70 -5.03 -11.01
C LEU A 334 21.01 -6.37 -10.76
N SER A 335 19.81 -6.34 -10.16
CA SER A 335 19.05 -7.56 -9.89
C SER A 335 18.47 -8.16 -11.19
N GLU A 336 18.34 -9.49 -11.24
CA GLU A 336 17.70 -10.20 -12.34
C GLU A 336 16.29 -9.64 -12.62
N GLU A 337 15.49 -9.42 -11.57
CA GLU A 337 14.14 -8.85 -11.70
C GLU A 337 14.14 -7.50 -12.42
N PHE A 338 15.08 -6.61 -12.07
CA PHE A 338 15.21 -5.31 -12.71
C PHE A 338 15.59 -5.45 -14.19
N ILE A 339 16.58 -6.29 -14.50
CA ILE A 339 17.02 -6.55 -15.88
C ILE A 339 15.88 -7.12 -16.73
N LEU A 340 15.14 -8.09 -16.20
CA LEU A 340 13.98 -8.66 -16.88
C LEU A 340 12.93 -7.59 -17.22
N LYS A 341 12.59 -6.71 -16.28
CA LYS A 341 11.59 -5.65 -16.49
C LYS A 341 12.04 -4.66 -17.58
N ILE A 342 13.25 -4.15 -17.46
CA ILE A 342 13.75 -3.12 -18.39
C ILE A 342 13.95 -3.68 -19.80
N PHE A 343 14.53 -4.87 -19.94
CA PHE A 343 14.74 -5.46 -21.27
C PHE A 343 13.44 -5.93 -21.94
N LYS A 344 12.44 -6.37 -21.17
CA LYS A 344 11.08 -6.59 -21.71
C LYS A 344 10.47 -5.31 -22.27
N ALA A 345 10.58 -4.19 -21.57
CA ALA A 345 10.09 -2.89 -22.02
C ALA A 345 10.83 -2.42 -23.29
N ILE A 346 12.15 -2.49 -23.32
CA ILE A 346 12.98 -2.15 -24.47
C ILE A 346 12.67 -3.04 -25.68
N HIS A 347 12.42 -4.34 -25.47
CA HIS A 347 12.06 -5.27 -26.54
C HIS A 347 10.68 -4.96 -27.11
N GLN A 348 9.70 -4.68 -26.26
CA GLN A 348 8.36 -4.28 -26.71
C GLN A 348 8.43 -3.02 -27.55
N GLU A 349 9.20 -2.01 -27.15
CA GLU A 349 9.37 -0.78 -27.92
C GLU A 349 10.03 -1.04 -29.28
N SER A 350 11.04 -1.93 -29.32
CA SER A 350 11.66 -2.33 -30.58
C SER A 350 10.68 -3.05 -31.54
N ILE A 351 9.73 -3.83 -30.98
CA ILE A 351 8.67 -4.47 -31.78
C ILE A 351 7.75 -3.39 -32.33
N ASN A 352 7.35 -2.41 -31.52
CA ASN A 352 6.46 -1.33 -31.95
C ASN A 352 7.08 -0.53 -33.11
N HIS A 353 8.36 -0.14 -33.03
CA HIS A 353 9.09 0.52 -34.11
C HIS A 353 9.13 -0.32 -35.40
N GLN A 354 9.46 -1.61 -35.30
CA GLN A 354 9.47 -2.50 -36.48
C GLN A 354 8.08 -2.67 -37.08
N GLN A 355 7.02 -2.79 -36.26
CA GLN A 355 5.63 -2.90 -36.75
C GLN A 355 5.18 -1.65 -37.49
N ASN A 356 5.52 -0.45 -36.99
CA ASN A 356 5.23 0.81 -37.66
C ASN A 356 5.87 0.85 -39.07
N ILE A 357 7.11 0.36 -39.20
CA ILE A 357 7.79 0.26 -40.51
C ILE A 357 7.12 -0.76 -41.43
N LEU A 358 6.66 -1.90 -40.91
CA LEU A 358 5.99 -2.90 -41.72
C LEU A 358 4.63 -2.40 -42.26
N ASN A 359 3.92 -1.59 -41.47
CA ASN A 359 2.59 -1.11 -41.77
C ASN A 359 2.59 0.21 -42.58
N SER A 360 3.70 0.93 -42.65
CA SER A 360 3.91 2.10 -43.51
C SER A 360 4.24 1.65 -44.95
#